data_d952396b59c96815f36a5ee90871a962
#
_entry.id   d952396b59c96815f36a5ee90871a962
#
_cell.length_a   1.000
_cell.length_b   1.000
_cell.length_c   1.000
_cell.angle_alpha   90.00
_cell.angle_beta   90.00
_cell.angle_gamma   90.00
#
_symmetry.space_group_name_H-M   'P 1'
#
loop_
_entity.id
_entity.type
_entity.pdbx_description
1 polymer ?
#
loop_
_entity_poly.entity_id
_entity_poly.type
_entity_poly.pdbx_seq_one_letter_code
_entity_poly.pdbx_strand_id
1 'polypeptide(L)'
;MTDTPPPPHEPREVGHGWRNVSYITWIAVAACMIAITITSRTVGRSVWWLGPSTQPRPFFFLLIPLVIVAIPFFYTSKSLWLMAKASTASSLLLLATCIPDISSSPGVAAAVGVVGIAALAESIALVMVTRHYR
;
A
#
# COMPACT_ATOMS: atom_id res chain seq x y z
N MET A 1 34.75 -25.80 -36.67
CA MET A 1 33.52 -25.42 -35.95
C MET A 1 33.92 -25.16 -34.49
N THR A 2 34.04 -23.89 -34.14
CA THR A 2 34.33 -23.48 -32.77
C THR A 2 33.01 -23.44 -32.03
N ASP A 3 32.73 -24.45 -31.21
CA ASP A 3 31.63 -24.43 -30.24
C ASP A 3 31.94 -23.36 -29.19
N THR A 4 31.55 -22.13 -29.49
CA THR A 4 31.57 -21.06 -28.51
C THR A 4 30.39 -21.34 -27.55
N PRO A 5 30.65 -21.61 -26.29
CA PRO A 5 29.54 -21.82 -25.35
C PRO A 5 28.63 -20.59 -25.36
N PRO A 6 27.30 -20.77 -25.25
CA PRO A 6 26.37 -19.64 -25.20
C PRO A 6 26.76 -18.72 -24.03
N PRO A 7 26.68 -17.39 -24.24
CA PRO A 7 27.00 -16.44 -23.18
C PRO A 7 26.18 -16.78 -21.93
N PRO A 8 26.77 -16.69 -20.73
CA PRO A 8 26.05 -16.92 -19.49
C PRO A 8 24.85 -16.00 -19.49
N HIS A 9 23.66 -16.57 -19.25
CA HIS A 9 22.44 -15.79 -19.08
C HIS A 9 22.68 -14.81 -17.94
N GLU A 10 22.83 -13.53 -18.27
CA GLU A 10 22.85 -12.48 -17.26
C GLU A 10 21.58 -12.63 -16.40
N PRO A 11 21.70 -12.67 -15.07
CA PRO A 11 20.54 -12.71 -14.20
C PRO A 11 19.68 -11.49 -14.57
N ARG A 12 18.55 -11.73 -15.20
CA ARG A 12 17.60 -10.65 -15.50
C ARG A 12 17.34 -9.90 -14.20
N GLU A 13 17.73 -8.64 -14.17
CA GLU A 13 17.42 -7.73 -13.09
C GLU A 13 15.89 -7.48 -13.04
N VAL A 14 15.18 -8.46 -12.51
CA VAL A 14 13.72 -8.41 -12.32
C VAL A 14 13.32 -7.30 -11.34
N GLY A 15 14.32 -6.74 -10.62
CA GLY A 15 14.11 -5.80 -9.54
C GLY A 15 13.55 -4.43 -9.92
N HIS A 16 13.99 -3.83 -11.04
CA HIS A 16 13.66 -2.45 -11.36
C HIS A 16 12.19 -2.27 -11.76
N GLY A 17 11.65 -3.15 -12.59
CA GLY A 17 10.26 -3.08 -13.01
C GLY A 17 9.28 -3.20 -11.84
N TRP A 18 9.48 -4.17 -10.96
CA TRP A 18 8.64 -4.39 -9.80
C TRP A 18 8.76 -3.29 -8.74
N ARG A 19 9.94 -2.69 -8.59
CA ARG A 19 10.10 -1.50 -7.74
C ARG A 19 9.28 -0.33 -8.25
N ASN A 20 9.29 -0.07 -9.56
CA ASN A 20 8.48 0.99 -10.15
C ASN A 20 6.98 0.72 -9.98
N VAL A 21 6.53 -0.52 -10.21
CA VAL A 21 5.13 -0.91 -9.98
C VAL A 21 4.74 -0.64 -8.53
N SER A 22 5.56 -1.06 -7.56
CA SER A 22 5.28 -0.83 -6.15
C SER A 22 5.25 0.66 -5.80
N TYR A 23 6.17 1.47 -6.30
CA TYR A 23 6.15 2.92 -6.09
C TYR A 23 4.86 3.55 -6.62
N ILE A 24 4.48 3.21 -7.86
CA ILE A 24 3.26 3.74 -8.48
C ILE A 24 2.03 3.33 -7.68
N THR A 25 1.94 2.06 -7.27
CA THR A 25 0.82 1.55 -6.47
C THR A 25 0.70 2.30 -5.15
N TRP A 26 1.80 2.46 -4.41
CA TRP A 26 1.76 3.13 -3.11
C TRP A 26 1.55 4.64 -3.21
N ILE A 27 2.01 5.30 -4.27
CA ILE A 27 1.64 6.68 -4.59
C ILE A 27 0.14 6.78 -4.85
N ALA A 28 -0.43 5.86 -5.62
CA ALA A 28 -1.86 5.81 -5.88
C ALA A 28 -2.66 5.56 -4.59
N VAL A 29 -2.21 4.64 -3.73
CA VAL A 29 -2.82 4.40 -2.41
C VAL A 29 -2.79 5.67 -1.56
N ALA A 30 -1.66 6.37 -1.50
CA ALA A 30 -1.54 7.63 -0.77
C ALA A 30 -2.52 8.69 -1.29
N ALA A 31 -2.60 8.85 -2.61
CA ALA A 31 -3.51 9.78 -3.26
C ALA A 31 -4.99 9.43 -2.98
N CYS A 32 -5.34 8.14 -3.02
CA CYS A 32 -6.69 7.67 -2.66
C CYS A 32 -7.02 7.96 -1.19
N MET A 33 -6.10 7.74 -0.27
CA MET A 33 -6.32 8.02 1.14
C MET A 33 -6.52 9.52 1.41
N ILE A 34 -5.76 10.37 0.74
CA ILE A 34 -5.95 11.83 0.80
C ILE A 34 -7.31 12.21 0.23
N ALA A 35 -7.69 11.67 -0.93
CA ALA A 35 -8.99 11.93 -1.55
C ALA A 35 -10.16 11.49 -0.66
N ILE A 36 -10.08 10.31 -0.06
CA ILE A 36 -11.08 9.80 0.90
C ILE A 36 -11.20 10.75 2.10
N THR A 37 -10.06 11.21 2.63
CA THR A 37 -10.01 12.14 3.77
C THR A 37 -10.69 13.47 3.44
N ILE A 38 -10.39 14.06 2.29
CA ILE A 38 -10.99 15.32 1.84
C ILE A 38 -12.48 15.13 1.58
N THR A 39 -12.86 14.08 0.86
CA THR A 39 -14.26 13.80 0.51
C THR A 39 -15.10 13.54 1.77
N SER A 40 -14.60 12.79 2.73
CA SER A 40 -15.30 12.52 3.98
C SER A 40 -15.61 13.80 4.75
N ARG A 41 -14.68 14.75 4.76
CA ARG A 41 -14.89 16.08 5.37
C ARG A 41 -15.92 16.91 4.61
N THR A 42 -15.86 16.90 3.29
CA THR A 42 -16.79 17.66 2.43
C THR A 42 -18.22 17.14 2.57
N VAL A 43 -18.39 15.81 2.68
CA VAL A 43 -19.70 15.16 2.83
C VAL A 43 -20.18 15.17 4.29
N GLY A 44 -19.35 15.63 5.24
CA GLY A 44 -19.70 15.64 6.66
C GLY A 44 -19.73 14.27 7.32
N ARG A 45 -19.05 13.28 6.72
CA ARG A 45 -18.90 11.94 7.30
C ARG A 45 -17.64 11.88 8.16
N SER A 46 -17.79 11.37 9.36
CA SER A 46 -16.65 11.18 10.26
C SER A 46 -15.81 9.98 9.81
N VAL A 47 -14.50 10.17 9.84
CA VAL A 47 -13.50 9.08 9.73
C VAL A 47 -12.87 8.93 11.10
N TRP A 48 -12.63 7.71 11.55
CA TRP A 48 -12.20 7.47 12.92
C TRP A 48 -10.90 8.19 13.32
N TRP A 49 -9.95 8.36 12.37
CA TRP A 49 -8.69 9.07 12.65
C TRP A 49 -8.80 10.59 12.65
N LEU A 50 -9.84 11.16 12.03
CA LEU A 50 -10.09 12.60 12.02
C LEU A 50 -11.10 13.03 13.09
N GLY A 51 -11.94 12.10 13.53
CA GLY A 51 -13.07 12.38 14.41
C GLY A 51 -14.20 13.16 13.73
N PRO A 52 -15.32 13.39 14.44
CA PRO A 52 -16.43 14.18 13.94
C PRO A 52 -16.02 15.65 13.74
N SER A 53 -16.66 16.35 12.81
CA SER A 53 -16.39 17.77 12.53
C SER A 53 -16.60 18.70 13.74
N THR A 54 -17.44 18.28 14.68
CA THR A 54 -17.73 19.01 15.93
C THR A 54 -16.67 18.84 17.00
N GLN A 55 -15.92 17.73 16.97
CA GLN A 55 -14.83 17.43 17.90
C GLN A 55 -13.68 16.76 17.13
N PRO A 56 -12.85 17.55 16.44
CA PRO A 56 -11.72 16.99 15.68
C PRO A 56 -10.74 16.29 16.63
N ARG A 57 -10.29 15.10 16.25
CA ARG A 57 -9.27 14.39 17.01
C ARG A 57 -7.92 15.08 16.90
N PRO A 58 -7.02 14.88 17.89
CA PRO A 58 -5.66 15.43 17.85
C PRO A 58 -4.92 15.04 16.56
N PHE A 59 -4.04 15.93 16.10
CA PHE A 59 -3.26 15.76 14.88
C PHE A 59 -2.47 14.43 14.81
N PHE A 60 -2.11 13.85 15.94
CA PHE A 60 -1.42 12.56 16.01
C PHE A 60 -2.16 11.40 15.33
N PHE A 61 -3.48 11.42 15.31
CA PHE A 61 -4.26 10.38 14.65
C PHE A 61 -4.13 10.43 13.12
N LEU A 62 -3.82 11.58 12.54
CA LEU A 62 -3.54 11.72 11.11
C LEU A 62 -2.23 11.00 10.72
N LEU A 63 -1.29 10.86 11.65
CA LEU A 63 -0.03 10.17 11.41
C LEU A 63 -0.23 8.67 11.18
N ILE A 64 -1.30 8.06 11.70
CA ILE A 64 -1.54 6.62 11.59
C ILE A 64 -1.62 6.17 10.13
N PRO A 65 -2.55 6.67 9.28
CA PRO A 65 -2.60 6.26 7.89
C PRO A 65 -1.35 6.70 7.11
N LEU A 66 -0.76 7.85 7.47
CA LEU A 66 0.46 8.33 6.83
C LEU A 66 1.64 7.38 7.07
N VAL A 67 1.84 6.91 8.28
CA VAL A 67 2.90 5.95 8.64
C VAL A 67 2.67 4.62 7.93
N ILE A 68 1.44 4.12 7.91
CA ILE A 68 1.11 2.86 7.23
C ILE A 68 1.51 2.90 5.75
N VAL A 69 1.21 4.00 5.06
CA VAL A 69 1.56 4.19 3.65
C VAL A 69 3.06 4.45 3.46
N ALA A 70 3.74 5.09 4.41
CA ALA A 70 5.17 5.38 4.34
C ALA A 70 6.06 4.13 4.48
N ILE A 71 5.61 3.10 5.20
CA ILE A 71 6.38 1.86 5.43
C ILE A 71 6.84 1.22 4.11
N PRO A 72 5.99 0.95 3.12
CA PRO A 72 6.43 0.36 1.85
C PRO A 72 7.42 1.23 1.10
N PHE A 73 7.26 2.55 1.11
CA PHE A 73 8.20 3.47 0.47
C PHE A 73 9.62 3.32 1.03
N PHE A 74 9.74 3.23 2.34
CA PHE A 74 11.03 3.09 2.99
C PHE A 74 11.72 1.77 2.65
N TYR A 75 10.94 0.68 2.55
CA TYR A 75 11.48 -0.65 2.26
C TYR A 75 11.67 -0.94 0.77
N THR A 76 11.03 -0.20 -0.13
CA THR A 76 11.14 -0.37 -1.59
C THR A 76 12.59 -0.17 -2.08
N SER A 77 13.37 0.68 -1.41
CA SER A 77 14.77 0.93 -1.75
C SER A 77 15.74 -0.16 -1.27
N LYS A 78 15.30 -1.07 -0.39
CA LYS A 78 16.21 -2.05 0.25
C LYS A 78 16.27 -3.35 -0.53
N SER A 79 15.35 -4.26 -0.31
CA SER A 79 15.33 -5.56 -0.99
C SER A 79 13.92 -5.94 -1.41
N LEU A 80 13.79 -6.66 -2.53
CA LEU A 80 12.49 -7.13 -3.04
C LEU A 80 11.70 -7.93 -1.99
N TRP A 81 12.36 -8.74 -1.22
CA TRP A 81 11.72 -9.56 -0.20
C TRP A 81 11.19 -8.75 1.00
N LEU A 82 11.99 -7.77 1.46
CA LEU A 82 11.55 -6.84 2.49
C LEU A 82 10.41 -5.95 1.99
N MET A 83 10.48 -5.50 0.74
CA MET A 83 9.43 -4.75 0.08
C MET A 83 8.12 -5.55 0.05
N ALA A 84 8.14 -6.82 -0.38
CA ALA A 84 6.96 -7.68 -0.41
C ALA A 84 6.33 -7.87 0.98
N LYS A 85 7.15 -8.09 2.01
CA LYS A 85 6.66 -8.19 3.40
C LYS A 85 6.09 -6.87 3.92
N ALA A 86 6.78 -5.76 3.68
CA ALA A 86 6.33 -4.44 4.10
C ALA A 86 5.01 -4.05 3.42
N SER A 87 4.89 -4.30 2.11
CA SER A 87 3.65 -4.06 1.36
C SER A 87 2.50 -4.92 1.88
N THR A 88 2.74 -6.20 2.15
CA THR A 88 1.71 -7.09 2.72
C THR A 88 1.27 -6.61 4.10
N ALA A 89 2.21 -6.30 4.98
CA ALA A 89 1.90 -5.80 6.32
C ALA A 89 1.10 -4.49 6.27
N SER A 90 1.51 -3.54 5.43
CA SER A 90 0.82 -2.26 5.27
C SER A 90 -0.57 -2.42 4.67
N SER A 91 -0.76 -3.33 3.70
CA SER A 91 -2.08 -3.63 3.14
C SER A 91 -3.04 -4.20 4.17
N LEU A 92 -2.56 -5.12 5.02
CA LEU A 92 -3.35 -5.69 6.11
C LEU A 92 -3.70 -4.63 7.17
N LEU A 93 -2.74 -3.76 7.53
CA LEU A 93 -2.99 -2.64 8.44
C LEU A 93 -4.01 -1.66 7.84
N LEU A 94 -3.92 -1.37 6.53
CA LEU A 94 -4.86 -0.52 5.84
C LEU A 94 -6.29 -1.11 5.88
N LEU A 95 -6.43 -2.41 5.65
CA LEU A 95 -7.70 -3.11 5.78
C LEU A 95 -8.23 -3.07 7.23
N ALA A 96 -7.35 -3.20 8.21
CA ALA A 96 -7.73 -3.09 9.62
C ALA A 96 -8.27 -1.69 9.97
N THR A 97 -7.76 -0.64 9.33
CA THR A 97 -8.23 0.74 9.56
C THR A 97 -9.66 0.99 9.09
N CYS A 98 -10.24 0.16 8.22
CA CYS A 98 -11.63 0.32 7.80
C CYS A 98 -12.63 -0.25 8.82
N ILE A 99 -12.20 -1.12 9.73
CA ILE A 99 -13.08 -1.79 10.68
C ILE A 99 -13.88 -0.82 11.58
N PRO A 100 -13.26 0.21 12.20
CA PRO A 100 -14.00 1.15 13.03
C PRO A 100 -15.06 1.96 12.27
N ASP A 101 -14.88 2.16 10.96
CA ASP A 101 -15.77 2.98 10.13
C ASP A 101 -16.95 2.18 9.54
N ILE A 102 -16.97 0.86 9.67
CA ILE A 102 -18.04 0.00 9.12
C ILE A 102 -19.40 0.40 9.69
N SER A 103 -19.46 0.70 10.98
CA SER A 103 -20.72 1.06 11.65
C SER A 103 -21.06 2.54 11.52
N SER A 104 -20.06 3.42 11.51
CA SER A 104 -20.26 4.87 11.54
C SER A 104 -20.32 5.50 10.15
N SER A 105 -19.54 5.00 9.20
CA SER A 105 -19.40 5.54 7.85
C SER A 105 -19.14 4.42 6.84
N PRO A 106 -20.15 3.58 6.51
CA PRO A 106 -19.96 2.39 5.68
C PRO A 106 -19.42 2.71 4.28
N GLY A 107 -19.74 3.87 3.72
CA GLY A 107 -19.18 4.31 2.43
C GLY A 107 -17.68 4.58 2.49
N VAL A 108 -17.19 5.18 3.58
CA VAL A 108 -15.77 5.42 3.81
C VAL A 108 -15.05 4.08 4.05
N ALA A 109 -15.64 3.21 4.88
CA ALA A 109 -15.10 1.87 5.11
C ALA A 109 -14.99 1.07 3.81
N ALA A 110 -15.98 1.13 2.93
CA ALA A 110 -15.96 0.49 1.62
C ALA A 110 -14.84 1.05 0.73
N ALA A 111 -14.67 2.37 0.68
CA ALA A 111 -13.62 3.01 -0.11
C ALA A 111 -12.22 2.62 0.37
N VAL A 112 -11.95 2.68 1.67
CA VAL A 112 -10.68 2.24 2.27
C VAL A 112 -10.47 0.75 2.07
N GLY A 113 -11.52 -0.06 2.19
CA GLY A 113 -11.49 -1.50 1.95
C GLY A 113 -11.08 -1.84 0.52
N VAL A 114 -11.64 -1.18 -0.48
CA VAL A 114 -11.27 -1.37 -1.90
C VAL A 114 -9.80 -1.04 -2.14
N VAL A 115 -9.33 0.09 -1.61
CA VAL A 115 -7.92 0.49 -1.71
C VAL A 115 -7.01 -0.53 -1.03
N GLY A 116 -7.39 -1.01 0.16
CA GLY A 116 -6.65 -2.02 0.89
C GLY A 116 -6.58 -3.36 0.15
N ILE A 117 -7.68 -3.81 -0.46
CA ILE A 117 -7.73 -5.04 -1.27
C ILE A 117 -6.84 -4.91 -2.52
N ALA A 118 -6.87 -3.78 -3.21
CA ALA A 118 -6.01 -3.52 -4.36
C ALA A 118 -4.52 -3.56 -3.97
N ALA A 119 -4.15 -2.93 -2.87
CA ALA A 119 -2.79 -2.96 -2.33
C ALA A 119 -2.38 -4.38 -1.89
N LEU A 120 -3.30 -5.16 -1.34
CA LEU A 120 -3.04 -6.54 -0.96
C LEU A 120 -2.82 -7.43 -2.19
N ALA A 121 -3.60 -7.26 -3.26
CA ALA A 121 -3.42 -8.00 -4.51
C ALA A 121 -2.04 -7.74 -5.13
N GLU A 122 -1.58 -6.50 -5.16
CA GLU A 122 -0.21 -6.14 -5.58
C GLU A 122 0.82 -6.81 -4.69
N SER A 123 0.64 -6.79 -3.38
CA SER A 123 1.55 -7.38 -2.41
C SER A 123 1.66 -8.91 -2.59
N ILE A 124 0.56 -9.59 -2.88
CA ILE A 124 0.54 -11.03 -3.17
C ILE A 124 1.31 -11.32 -4.47
N ALA A 125 1.11 -10.51 -5.51
CA ALA A 125 1.86 -10.63 -6.76
C ALA A 125 3.37 -10.48 -6.51
N LEU A 126 3.79 -9.51 -5.70
CA LEU A 126 5.19 -9.34 -5.30
C LEU A 126 5.75 -10.55 -4.55
N VAL A 127 4.99 -11.12 -3.63
CA VAL A 127 5.39 -12.33 -2.89
C VAL A 127 5.56 -13.51 -3.85
N MET A 128 4.66 -13.70 -4.81
CA MET A 128 4.75 -14.78 -5.79
C MET A 128 6.00 -14.62 -6.67
N VAL A 129 6.24 -13.40 -7.15
CA VAL A 129 7.44 -13.09 -7.95
C VAL A 129 8.71 -13.35 -7.16
N THR A 130 8.80 -12.87 -5.92
CA THR A 130 9.99 -13.07 -5.09
C THR A 130 10.25 -14.54 -4.74
N ARG A 131 9.21 -15.37 -4.66
CA ARG A 131 9.36 -16.82 -4.46
C ARG A 131 9.82 -17.55 -5.72
N HIS A 132 9.37 -17.11 -6.88
CA HIS A 132 9.71 -17.77 -8.15
C HIS A 132 11.17 -17.54 -8.55
N TYR A 133 11.76 -16.43 -8.13
CA TYR A 133 13.14 -16.05 -8.47
C TYR A 133 14.16 -16.34 -7.34
N ARG A 134 13.78 -17.08 -6.33
CA ARG A 134 14.65 -17.66 -5.31
C ARG A 134 15.11 -19.06 -5.69
#